data_86d6e1d88becfec377fb7060862341a0
#
_entry.id   86d6e1d88becfec377fb7060862341a0
#
_cell.length_a   1.000
_cell.length_b   1.000
_cell.length_c   1.000
_cell.angle_alpha   90.00
_cell.angle_beta   90.00
_cell.angle_gamma   90.00
#
_symmetry.space_group_name_H-M   'P 1'
#
loop_
_entity.id
_entity.type
_entity.pdbx_description
1 polymer ?
#
loop_
_entity_poly.entity_id
_entity_poly.type
_entity_poly.pdbx_seq_one_letter_code
_entity_poly.pdbx_strand_id
1 'polypeptide(L)'
;EYMNIDPVNIECFGSAQFEVYKEKTKFSRKDLCNLFKVDPQKKTLLYAGAGHGKYEPFYLKLLDSYISDGTLPNCQVIYRPHPWRGGLGEGEEDFFSIEFENVSMDPTMVDYYKKVIKSPTGMFLTDYKNSRDLLTLVDGVISPLSTMLIESILNGKPILMFFPETHFDEGYST
;
A
#
# COMPACT_ATOMS: atom_id res chain seq x y z
N GLU A 1 -17.64 26.78 -10.67
CA GLU A 1 -17.06 27.20 -12.00
C GLU A 1 -15.55 27.37 -11.85
N TYR A 2 -14.84 26.25 -11.87
CA TYR A 2 -13.38 26.25 -11.87
C TYR A 2 -12.88 26.49 -13.30
N MET A 3 -12.08 27.51 -13.50
CA MET A 3 -11.30 27.82 -14.70
C MET A 3 -12.03 28.42 -15.91
N ASN A 4 -13.32 28.75 -15.91
CA ASN A 4 -14.05 29.32 -17.05
C ASN A 4 -13.79 28.61 -18.41
N ILE A 5 -13.60 27.29 -18.40
CA ILE A 5 -13.43 26.51 -19.62
C ILE A 5 -14.81 26.15 -20.15
N ASP A 6 -15.05 26.45 -21.43
CA ASP A 6 -16.27 26.04 -22.12
C ASP A 6 -16.37 24.51 -22.09
N PRO A 7 -17.49 23.91 -21.63
CA PRO A 7 -17.69 22.46 -21.59
C PRO A 7 -17.42 21.75 -22.93
N VAL A 8 -17.61 22.42 -24.07
CA VAL A 8 -17.30 21.86 -25.40
C VAL A 8 -15.82 21.53 -25.58
N ASN A 9 -14.95 22.20 -24.81
CA ASN A 9 -13.50 21.99 -24.83
C ASN A 9 -13.02 20.97 -23.78
N ILE A 10 -13.94 20.28 -23.10
CA ILE A 10 -13.62 19.31 -22.06
C ILE A 10 -13.94 17.91 -22.59
N GLU A 11 -12.91 17.08 -22.69
CA GLU A 11 -13.07 15.68 -23.02
C GLU A 11 -12.66 14.80 -21.82
N CYS A 12 -13.58 13.90 -21.42
CA CYS A 12 -13.37 12.99 -20.29
C CYS A 12 -12.77 11.67 -20.79
N PHE A 13 -11.49 11.45 -20.57
CA PHE A 13 -10.79 10.22 -20.97
C PHE A 13 -10.31 9.35 -19.79
N GLY A 14 -10.60 9.75 -18.56
CA GLY A 14 -10.19 9.04 -17.35
C GLY A 14 -8.73 9.31 -16.97
N SER A 15 -8.22 8.57 -15.98
CA SER A 15 -6.85 8.72 -15.50
C SER A 15 -5.93 7.68 -16.14
N ALA A 16 -4.93 8.15 -16.86
CA ALA A 16 -3.96 7.30 -17.56
C ALA A 16 -3.20 6.35 -16.60
N GLN A 17 -3.01 6.74 -15.34
CA GLN A 17 -2.36 5.89 -14.33
C GLN A 17 -3.09 4.57 -14.07
N PHE A 18 -4.41 4.52 -14.31
CA PHE A 18 -5.21 3.31 -14.08
C PHE A 18 -5.31 2.38 -15.30
N GLU A 19 -4.79 2.76 -16.45
CA GLU A 19 -4.76 1.90 -17.64
C GLU A 19 -4.03 0.58 -17.40
N VAL A 20 -3.02 0.58 -16.55
CA VAL A 20 -2.25 -0.62 -16.19
C VAL A 20 -3.13 -1.74 -15.61
N TYR A 21 -4.26 -1.41 -14.99
CA TYR A 21 -5.18 -2.38 -14.38
C TYR A 21 -6.11 -3.07 -15.39
N LYS A 22 -6.15 -2.61 -16.64
CA LYS A 22 -6.79 -3.32 -17.75
C LYS A 22 -5.97 -4.52 -18.22
N GLU A 23 -4.66 -4.50 -17.94
CA GLU A 23 -3.75 -5.56 -18.32
C GLU A 23 -3.65 -6.62 -17.22
N LYS A 24 -3.73 -7.89 -17.58
CA LYS A 24 -3.46 -8.98 -16.65
C LYS A 24 -1.97 -9.06 -16.35
N THR A 25 -1.64 -9.46 -15.10
CA THR A 25 -0.25 -9.81 -14.78
C THR A 25 0.23 -10.98 -15.65
N LYS A 26 1.53 -10.98 -15.98
CA LYS A 26 2.18 -12.08 -16.69
C LYS A 26 2.69 -13.17 -15.73
N PHE A 27 2.67 -12.91 -14.44
CA PHE A 27 3.16 -13.81 -13.41
C PHE A 27 2.08 -14.78 -12.94
N SER A 28 2.47 -16.04 -12.69
CA SER A 28 1.63 -16.98 -11.97
C SER A 28 1.54 -16.59 -10.48
N ARG A 29 0.53 -17.13 -9.75
CA ARG A 29 0.43 -16.91 -8.30
C ARG A 29 1.73 -17.34 -7.57
N LYS A 30 2.35 -18.45 -8.00
CA LYS A 30 3.61 -18.93 -7.43
C LYS A 30 4.74 -17.91 -7.63
N ASP A 31 4.85 -17.32 -8.82
CA ASP A 31 5.87 -16.31 -9.11
C ASP A 31 5.66 -15.07 -8.26
N LEU A 32 4.39 -14.63 -8.09
CA LEU A 32 4.05 -13.50 -7.24
C LEU A 32 4.36 -13.79 -5.76
N CYS A 33 4.03 -14.99 -5.26
CA CYS A 33 4.40 -15.39 -3.90
C CYS A 33 5.92 -15.33 -3.69
N ASN A 34 6.70 -15.79 -4.65
CA ASN A 34 8.17 -15.71 -4.60
C ASN A 34 8.67 -14.27 -4.64
N LEU A 35 8.10 -13.44 -5.53
CA LEU A 35 8.45 -12.02 -5.68
C LEU A 35 8.21 -11.24 -4.39
N PHE A 36 7.03 -11.42 -3.79
CA PHE A 36 6.63 -10.72 -2.57
C PHE A 36 7.03 -11.45 -1.28
N LYS A 37 7.71 -12.60 -1.39
CA LYS A 37 8.23 -13.41 -0.26
C LYS A 37 7.15 -13.81 0.74
N VAL A 38 6.02 -14.27 0.23
CA VAL A 38 4.87 -14.71 1.04
C VAL A 38 4.62 -16.21 0.90
N ASP A 39 4.04 -16.79 1.96
CA ASP A 39 3.64 -18.19 1.96
C ASP A 39 2.39 -18.39 1.07
N PRO A 40 2.45 -19.23 0.02
CA PRO A 40 1.30 -19.50 -0.85
C PRO A 40 0.13 -20.21 -0.17
N GLN A 41 0.35 -20.81 1.00
CA GLN A 41 -0.66 -21.52 1.80
C GLN A 41 -1.49 -20.57 2.68
N LYS A 42 -1.00 -19.37 2.95
CA LYS A 42 -1.66 -18.35 3.78
C LYS A 42 -2.48 -17.38 2.93
N LYS A 43 -3.54 -16.81 3.54
CA LYS A 43 -4.20 -15.63 3.00
C LYS A 43 -3.29 -14.42 3.14
N THR A 44 -3.18 -13.63 2.08
CA THR A 44 -2.31 -12.46 2.07
C THR A 44 -3.15 -11.19 2.10
N LEU A 45 -2.99 -10.39 3.13
CA LEU A 45 -3.59 -9.07 3.26
C LEU A 45 -2.56 -8.01 2.87
N LEU A 46 -2.98 -6.98 2.18
CA LEU A 46 -2.19 -5.78 1.95
C LEU A 46 -2.58 -4.72 2.98
N TYR A 47 -1.63 -4.25 3.76
CA TYR A 47 -1.78 -2.99 4.49
C TYR A 47 -1.11 -1.88 3.66
N ALA A 48 -1.93 -1.02 3.04
CA ALA A 48 -1.45 0.11 2.25
C ALA A 48 -1.46 1.37 3.11
N GLY A 49 -0.28 1.93 3.34
CA GLY A 49 -0.08 3.09 4.19
C GLY A 49 -0.51 4.41 3.56
N ALA A 50 -0.66 5.43 4.40
CA ALA A 50 -0.94 6.82 4.00
C ALA A 50 0.31 7.70 4.06
N GLY A 51 0.22 8.93 3.51
CA GLY A 51 1.33 9.88 3.47
C GLY A 51 1.88 10.28 4.84
N HIS A 52 1.04 10.26 5.88
CA HIS A 52 1.39 10.61 7.26
C HIS A 52 1.25 9.40 8.20
N GLY A 53 1.86 8.30 7.88
CA GLY A 53 1.70 7.02 8.57
C GLY A 53 2.36 6.90 9.95
N LYS A 54 2.41 7.95 10.78
CA LYS A 54 3.01 7.95 12.12
C LYS A 54 2.55 6.79 13.01
N TYR A 55 1.29 6.39 12.89
CA TYR A 55 0.70 5.33 13.70
C TYR A 55 0.65 3.96 13.00
N GLU A 56 1.18 3.85 11.79
CA GLU A 56 1.17 2.58 11.07
C GLU A 56 1.89 1.45 11.82
N PRO A 57 3.06 1.68 12.48
CA PRO A 57 3.69 0.64 13.28
C PRO A 57 2.78 0.06 14.36
N PHE A 58 1.96 0.89 15.01
CA PHE A 58 0.98 0.43 16.00
C PHE A 58 -0.08 -0.51 15.38
N TYR A 59 -0.66 -0.13 14.24
CA TYR A 59 -1.67 -0.96 13.56
C TYR A 59 -1.06 -2.25 12.99
N LEU A 60 0.17 -2.20 12.53
CA LEU A 60 0.88 -3.39 12.07
C LEU A 60 1.17 -4.37 13.20
N LYS A 61 1.59 -3.87 14.37
CA LYS A 61 1.75 -4.70 15.59
C LYS A 61 0.42 -5.33 16.03
N LEU A 62 -0.68 -4.58 15.95
CA LEU A 62 -2.00 -5.09 16.26
C LEU A 62 -2.42 -6.22 15.32
N LEU A 63 -2.22 -6.04 14.00
CA LEU A 63 -2.50 -7.09 13.01
C LEU A 63 -1.62 -8.33 13.23
N ASP A 64 -0.33 -8.13 13.49
CA ASP A 64 0.60 -9.23 13.77
C ASP A 64 0.16 -10.04 15.00
N SER A 65 -0.27 -9.34 16.07
CA SER A 65 -0.77 -10.00 17.28
C SER A 65 -2.06 -10.79 17.02
N TYR A 66 -3.00 -10.26 16.24
CA TYR A 66 -4.26 -10.95 15.91
C TYR A 66 -4.04 -12.18 15.02
N ILE A 67 -2.98 -12.20 14.23
CA ILE A 67 -2.60 -13.37 13.46
C ILE A 67 -1.96 -14.40 14.37
N SER A 68 -1.04 -13.97 15.24
CA SER A 68 -0.31 -14.87 16.14
C SER A 68 -1.20 -15.50 17.22
N ASP A 69 -2.23 -14.79 17.69
CA ASP A 69 -3.19 -15.33 18.68
C ASP A 69 -4.34 -16.14 18.03
N GLY A 70 -4.40 -16.19 16.69
CA GLY A 70 -5.40 -16.94 15.94
C GLY A 70 -6.74 -16.21 15.73
N THR A 71 -6.87 -14.95 16.15
CA THR A 71 -8.05 -14.11 15.85
C THR A 71 -8.22 -13.91 14.35
N LEU A 72 -7.12 -13.77 13.61
CA LEU A 72 -7.06 -13.80 12.15
C LEU A 72 -6.28 -15.04 11.68
N PRO A 73 -6.92 -16.20 11.61
CA PRO A 73 -6.21 -17.45 11.36
C PRO A 73 -5.71 -17.55 9.92
N ASN A 74 -4.55 -18.18 9.75
CA ASN A 74 -3.97 -18.51 8.45
C ASN A 74 -3.77 -17.30 7.52
N CYS A 75 -3.39 -16.15 8.09
CA CYS A 75 -3.13 -14.91 7.38
C CYS A 75 -1.65 -14.50 7.45
N GLN A 76 -1.27 -13.62 6.56
CA GLN A 76 -0.02 -12.86 6.56
C GLN A 76 -0.28 -11.48 5.96
N VAL A 77 0.56 -10.50 6.27
CA VAL A 77 0.39 -9.12 5.84
C VAL A 77 1.61 -8.66 5.03
N ILE A 78 1.36 -8.06 3.88
CA ILE A 78 2.35 -7.25 3.18
C ILE A 78 2.07 -5.80 3.55
N TYR A 79 3.06 -5.12 4.11
CA TYR A 79 3.01 -3.69 4.35
C TYR A 79 3.60 -2.94 3.17
N ARG A 80 2.81 -2.07 2.56
CA ARG A 80 3.24 -1.15 1.51
C ARG A 80 3.12 0.28 2.02
N PRO A 81 4.21 0.89 2.51
CA PRO A 81 4.20 2.26 2.97
C PRO A 81 3.98 3.24 1.82
N HIS A 82 3.46 4.42 2.13
CA HIS A 82 3.29 5.47 1.13
C HIS A 82 4.66 5.93 0.59
N PRO A 83 4.81 6.17 -0.73
CA PRO A 83 6.08 6.60 -1.33
C PRO A 83 6.70 7.85 -0.71
N TRP A 84 5.88 8.76 -0.21
CA TRP A 84 6.34 10.01 0.42
C TRP A 84 6.95 9.82 1.81
N ARG A 85 6.80 8.65 2.42
CA ARG A 85 7.46 8.29 3.67
C ARG A 85 8.95 7.94 3.52
N GLY A 86 9.55 8.26 2.40
CA GLY A 86 10.94 7.94 2.10
C GLY A 86 12.01 8.60 3.00
N GLY A 87 11.58 9.35 4.01
CA GLY A 87 12.34 9.62 5.20
C GLY A 87 11.68 8.87 6.34
N LEU A 88 12.41 8.11 7.07
CA LEU A 88 12.07 7.69 8.41
C LEU A 88 11.68 8.95 9.16
N GLY A 89 10.39 9.10 9.51
CA GLY A 89 9.88 10.33 10.12
C GLY A 89 10.64 10.65 11.39
N GLU A 90 10.95 11.90 11.61
CA GLU A 90 11.58 12.33 12.85
C GLU A 90 10.74 11.87 14.05
N GLY A 91 11.32 11.04 14.91
CA GLY A 91 10.69 10.53 16.12
C GLY A 91 9.71 9.37 15.94
N GLU A 92 9.59 8.78 14.76
CA GLU A 92 8.78 7.58 14.54
C GLU A 92 9.60 6.31 14.83
N GLU A 93 8.90 5.30 15.38
CA GLU A 93 9.47 3.98 15.50
C GLU A 93 9.75 3.43 14.08
N ASP A 94 11.00 3.11 13.79
CA ASP A 94 11.41 2.62 12.49
C ASP A 94 10.80 1.23 12.25
N PHE A 95 10.05 1.07 11.15
CA PHE A 95 9.51 -0.23 10.77
C PHE A 95 10.59 -1.33 10.76
N PHE A 96 11.80 -1.00 10.33
CA PHE A 96 12.90 -1.97 10.26
C PHE A 96 13.50 -2.33 11.62
N SER A 97 13.20 -1.57 12.68
CA SER A 97 13.60 -1.88 14.05
C SER A 97 12.62 -2.81 14.76
N ILE A 98 11.46 -3.08 14.15
CA ILE A 98 10.41 -3.94 14.71
C ILE A 98 10.53 -5.32 14.08
N GLU A 99 10.58 -6.36 14.90
CA GLU A 99 10.47 -7.73 14.46
C GLU A 99 9.00 -8.14 14.41
N PHE A 100 8.51 -8.43 13.20
CA PHE A 100 7.18 -8.98 12.96
C PHE A 100 7.27 -10.46 12.62
N GLU A 101 6.31 -11.23 13.06
CA GLU A 101 6.20 -12.66 12.73
C GLU A 101 5.42 -12.87 11.43
N ASN A 102 4.34 -12.11 11.23
CA ASN A 102 3.40 -12.29 10.11
C ASN A 102 3.29 -11.07 9.19
N VAL A 103 4.09 -10.03 9.42
CA VAL A 103 4.09 -8.80 8.60
C VAL A 103 5.44 -8.65 7.92
N SER A 104 5.43 -8.47 6.62
CA SER A 104 6.62 -8.16 5.82
C SER A 104 6.42 -6.89 5.00
N MET A 105 7.50 -6.14 4.79
CA MET A 105 7.44 -5.00 3.88
C MET A 105 7.43 -5.46 2.42
N ASP A 106 6.66 -4.77 1.58
CA ASP A 106 6.70 -4.93 0.13
C ASP A 106 8.15 -4.78 -0.37
N PRO A 107 8.74 -5.84 -0.96
CA PRO A 107 10.13 -5.81 -1.41
C PRO A 107 10.43 -4.70 -2.41
N THR A 108 9.44 -4.32 -3.22
CA THR A 108 9.59 -3.23 -4.21
C THR A 108 9.76 -1.87 -3.54
N MET A 109 9.14 -1.70 -2.37
CA MET A 109 9.29 -0.48 -1.56
C MET A 109 10.61 -0.45 -0.79
N VAL A 110 11.16 -1.58 -0.38
CA VAL A 110 12.50 -1.65 0.21
C VAL A 110 13.54 -1.08 -0.75
N ASP A 111 13.48 -1.47 -2.02
CA ASP A 111 14.41 -0.97 -3.04
C ASP A 111 14.17 0.50 -3.39
N TYR A 112 12.91 0.92 -3.37
CA TYR A 112 12.52 2.32 -3.53
C TYR A 112 13.15 3.18 -2.42
N TYR A 113 13.01 2.80 -1.15
CA TYR A 113 13.57 3.55 -0.02
C TYR A 113 15.09 3.61 -0.03
N LYS A 114 15.77 2.54 -0.42
CA LYS A 114 17.22 2.56 -0.62
C LYS A 114 17.66 3.61 -1.64
N LYS A 115 16.86 3.84 -2.69
CA LYS A 115 17.13 4.88 -3.69
C LYS A 115 16.89 6.28 -3.12
N VAL A 116 15.76 6.48 -2.41
CA VAL A 116 15.41 7.78 -1.80
C VAL A 116 16.45 8.21 -0.77
N ILE A 117 16.90 7.31 0.11
CA ILE A 117 17.95 7.59 1.09
C ILE A 117 19.25 8.04 0.41
N LYS A 118 19.61 7.43 -0.73
CA LYS A 118 20.82 7.80 -1.48
C LYS A 118 20.70 9.12 -2.24
N SER A 119 19.49 9.53 -2.59
CA SER A 119 19.23 10.74 -3.36
C SER A 119 17.94 11.41 -2.88
N PRO A 120 17.97 12.09 -1.71
CA PRO A 120 16.77 12.65 -1.07
C PRO A 120 16.03 13.69 -1.92
N THR A 121 16.73 14.35 -2.86
CA THR A 121 16.14 15.33 -3.78
C THR A 121 15.63 14.70 -5.08
N GLY A 122 15.84 13.41 -5.27
CA GLY A 122 15.35 12.67 -6.43
C GLY A 122 13.84 12.46 -6.36
N MET A 123 13.12 12.80 -7.43
CA MET A 123 11.71 12.44 -7.55
C MET A 123 11.63 11.02 -8.12
N PHE A 124 11.19 10.08 -7.29
CA PHE A 124 11.00 8.70 -7.71
C PHE A 124 9.50 8.40 -7.82
N LEU A 125 9.10 7.82 -8.92
CA LEU A 125 7.73 7.32 -9.10
C LEU A 125 7.69 5.82 -8.78
N THR A 126 6.62 5.39 -8.14
CA THR A 126 6.35 3.97 -7.97
C THR A 126 5.93 3.35 -9.30
N ASP A 127 6.33 2.11 -9.54
CA ASP A 127 5.88 1.37 -10.73
C ASP A 127 4.47 0.82 -10.50
N TYR A 128 3.50 1.33 -11.23
CA TYR A 128 2.10 0.86 -11.18
C TYR A 128 1.94 -0.60 -11.59
N LYS A 129 2.87 -1.17 -12.38
CA LYS A 129 2.88 -2.61 -12.68
C LYS A 129 3.13 -3.44 -11.42
N ASN A 130 4.03 -2.98 -10.56
CA ASN A 130 4.25 -3.63 -9.26
C ASN A 130 3.01 -3.53 -8.37
N SER A 131 2.29 -2.41 -8.38
CA SER A 131 1.03 -2.25 -7.65
C SER A 131 -0.04 -3.22 -8.18
N ARG A 132 -0.19 -3.34 -9.50
CA ARG A 132 -1.10 -4.30 -10.14
C ARG A 132 -0.75 -5.73 -9.75
N ASP A 133 0.51 -6.10 -9.82
CA ASP A 133 0.97 -7.46 -9.53
C ASP A 133 0.75 -7.79 -8.04
N LEU A 134 1.01 -6.85 -7.13
CA LEU A 134 0.71 -6.97 -5.72
C LEU A 134 -0.80 -7.12 -5.48
N LEU A 135 -1.62 -6.27 -6.08
CA LEU A 135 -3.08 -6.37 -5.98
C LEU A 135 -3.63 -7.65 -6.60
N THR A 136 -2.99 -8.20 -7.62
CA THR A 136 -3.36 -9.52 -8.15
C THR A 136 -3.12 -10.62 -7.13
N LEU A 137 -2.03 -10.55 -6.36
CA LEU A 137 -1.65 -11.55 -5.37
C LEU A 137 -2.55 -11.57 -4.14
N VAL A 138 -2.83 -10.37 -3.57
CA VAL A 138 -3.46 -10.27 -2.25
C VAL A 138 -4.94 -10.67 -2.25
N ASP A 139 -5.41 -11.15 -1.11
CA ASP A 139 -6.81 -11.58 -0.92
C ASP A 139 -7.71 -10.44 -0.40
N GLY A 140 -7.12 -9.39 0.18
CA GLY A 140 -7.84 -8.21 0.66
C GLY A 140 -6.90 -7.06 0.96
N VAL A 141 -7.44 -5.85 1.10
CA VAL A 141 -6.69 -4.62 1.32
C VAL A 141 -7.22 -3.88 2.55
N ILE A 142 -6.32 -3.48 3.41
CA ILE A 142 -6.56 -2.63 4.58
C ILE A 142 -5.85 -1.30 4.30
N SER A 143 -6.56 -0.20 4.35
CA SER A 143 -5.96 1.12 4.08
C SER A 143 -6.76 2.24 4.73
N PRO A 144 -6.10 3.29 5.24
CA PRO A 144 -6.75 4.58 5.41
C PRO A 144 -7.14 5.16 4.06
N LEU A 145 -7.67 6.39 4.02
CA LEU A 145 -8.03 7.02 2.75
C LEU A 145 -6.78 7.22 1.87
N SER A 146 -6.75 6.51 0.75
CA SER A 146 -5.63 6.57 -0.21
C SER A 146 -6.08 6.16 -1.62
N THR A 147 -5.28 6.47 -2.64
CA THR A 147 -5.52 6.04 -4.03
C THR A 147 -5.50 4.52 -4.18
N MET A 148 -4.81 3.80 -3.31
CA MET A 148 -4.80 2.33 -3.29
C MET A 148 -6.18 1.72 -3.12
N LEU A 149 -7.14 2.44 -2.52
CA LEU A 149 -8.54 1.98 -2.44
C LEU A 149 -9.18 1.91 -3.84
N ILE A 150 -8.96 2.94 -4.67
CA ILE A 150 -9.44 2.96 -6.06
C ILE A 150 -8.80 1.82 -6.86
N GLU A 151 -7.48 1.68 -6.75
CA GLU A 151 -6.73 0.60 -7.41
C GLU A 151 -7.22 -0.78 -6.99
N SER A 152 -7.55 -0.95 -5.71
CA SER A 152 -8.10 -2.20 -5.16
C SER A 152 -9.49 -2.51 -5.73
N ILE A 153 -10.36 -1.51 -5.85
CA ILE A 153 -11.69 -1.66 -6.47
C ILE A 153 -11.55 -2.10 -7.92
N LEU A 154 -10.65 -1.48 -8.68
CA LEU A 154 -10.38 -1.82 -10.09
C LEU A 154 -9.88 -3.26 -10.25
N ASN A 155 -9.24 -3.82 -9.22
CA ASN A 155 -8.81 -5.22 -9.16
C ASN A 155 -9.81 -6.15 -8.48
N GLY A 156 -11.01 -5.69 -8.14
CA GLY A 156 -12.06 -6.49 -7.51
C GLY A 156 -11.70 -7.02 -6.13
N LYS A 157 -10.86 -6.31 -5.37
CA LYS A 157 -10.41 -6.76 -4.06
C LYS A 157 -11.33 -6.28 -2.94
N PRO A 158 -11.63 -7.12 -1.95
CA PRO A 158 -12.26 -6.68 -0.70
C PRO A 158 -11.41 -5.62 -0.02
N ILE A 159 -12.06 -4.59 0.53
CA ILE A 159 -11.39 -3.46 1.16
C ILE A 159 -11.93 -3.27 2.58
N LEU A 160 -11.02 -3.08 3.53
CA LEU A 160 -11.27 -2.51 4.82
C LEU A 160 -10.65 -1.11 4.88
N MET A 161 -11.48 -0.09 4.77
CA MET A 161 -11.07 1.29 4.97
C MET A 161 -11.33 1.67 6.43
N PHE A 162 -10.36 2.36 7.06
CA PHE A 162 -10.49 2.81 8.44
C PHE A 162 -10.00 4.25 8.61
N PHE A 163 -10.56 4.93 9.61
CA PHE A 163 -10.14 6.25 10.06
C PHE A 163 -9.85 6.17 11.55
N PRO A 164 -8.63 6.44 12.00
CA PRO A 164 -8.31 6.50 13.42
C PRO A 164 -8.95 7.75 14.05
N GLU A 165 -9.96 7.59 14.89
CA GLU A 165 -10.67 8.71 15.54
C GLU A 165 -9.72 9.60 16.35
N THR A 166 -8.75 9.00 17.03
CA THR A 166 -7.80 9.71 17.92
C THR A 166 -6.69 10.46 17.18
N HIS A 167 -6.57 10.29 15.86
CA HIS A 167 -5.44 10.80 15.07
C HIS A 167 -5.89 11.55 13.81
N PHE A 168 -7.18 11.86 13.72
CA PHE A 168 -7.76 12.51 12.54
C PHE A 168 -7.12 13.87 12.26
N ASP A 169 -6.79 14.63 13.32
CA ASP A 169 -6.19 15.96 13.22
C ASP A 169 -4.68 15.94 12.91
N GLU A 170 -4.01 14.78 13.01
CA GLU A 170 -2.56 14.66 12.88
C GLU A 170 -2.08 14.20 11.50
N GLY A 171 -2.86 14.42 10.44
CA GLY A 171 -2.33 14.21 9.09
C GLY A 171 -3.12 13.27 8.17
N TYR A 172 -4.34 12.92 8.53
CA TYR A 172 -5.29 12.29 7.60
C TYR A 172 -6.21 13.31 6.91
N SER A 173 -6.12 14.59 7.27
CA SER A 173 -6.72 15.69 6.54
C SER A 173 -5.81 16.06 5.38
N THR A 174 -6.21 15.75 4.17
CA THR A 174 -5.60 16.22 2.92
C THR A 174 -5.95 17.67 2.68
#